data_8e66cd5900100fbc7a1c54ee4a848e8d
#
_entry.id   8e66cd5900100fbc7a1c54ee4a848e8d
#
_cell.length_a   1.000
_cell.length_b   1.000
_cell.length_c   1.000
_cell.angle_alpha   90.00
_cell.angle_beta   90.00
_cell.angle_gamma   90.00
#
_symmetry.space_group_name_H-M   'P 1'
#
loop_
_entity.id
_entity.type
_entity.pdbx_description
1 polymer ?
#
loop_
_entity_poly.entity_id
_entity_poly.type
_entity_poly.pdbx_seq_one_letter_code
_entity_poly.pdbx_strand_id
1 'polypeptide(L)'
;GSLSDRLATKSNKTRMLLQAFGLIAGAIFLFVMGGSYNLWILYISFAGWGFFRAFFDANTYTILYDVTPARLHASCSSAMITTGFAVGALAPVILGAMKESLGSLAATFPVLGGIWVVCGILMIIVSYTSYQKDYNKIKKA
;
A
#
# COMPACT_ATOMS: atom_id res chain seq x y z
N GLY A 1 7.63 6.54 10.56
CA GLY A 1 8.72 7.05 11.35
C GLY A 1 8.92 8.55 11.29
N SER A 2 10.08 9.01 11.74
CA SER A 2 10.39 10.43 11.99
C SER A 2 10.17 11.38 10.80
N LEU A 3 10.35 10.93 9.57
CA LEU A 3 10.09 11.71 8.35
C LEU A 3 8.57 11.92 8.14
N SER A 4 7.79 10.88 8.31
CA SER A 4 6.32 10.94 8.23
C SER A 4 5.76 11.86 9.32
N ASP A 5 6.31 11.82 10.53
CA ASP A 5 5.85 12.64 11.66
C ASP A 5 6.21 14.12 11.46
N ARG A 6 7.40 14.43 10.95
CA ARG A 6 7.78 15.81 10.60
C ARG A 6 6.94 16.41 9.47
N LEU A 7 6.53 15.60 8.51
CA LEU A 7 5.65 16.04 7.42
C LEU A 7 4.18 16.11 7.85
N ALA A 8 3.74 15.25 8.78
CA ALA A 8 2.38 15.25 9.31
C ALA A 8 2.07 16.46 10.22
N THR A 9 3.09 17.11 10.78
CA THR A 9 2.90 18.38 11.50
C THR A 9 2.35 19.50 10.61
N LYS A 10 2.55 19.39 9.29
CA LYS A 10 2.04 20.37 8.31
C LYS A 10 0.62 20.07 7.81
N SER A 11 0.21 18.80 7.74
CA SER A 11 -1.13 18.41 7.28
C SER A 11 -1.42 16.95 7.63
N ASN A 12 -2.60 16.68 8.20
CA ASN A 12 -3.05 15.33 8.54
C ASN A 12 -3.16 14.40 7.31
N LYS A 13 -3.35 14.97 6.10
CA LYS A 13 -3.40 14.23 4.84
C LYS A 13 -2.04 13.68 4.40
N THR A 14 -0.95 14.24 4.91
CA THR A 14 0.41 13.95 4.39
C THR A 14 0.78 12.48 4.58
N ARG A 15 0.36 11.85 5.68
CA ARG A 15 0.62 10.42 5.92
C ARG A 15 -0.03 9.54 4.86
N MET A 16 -1.28 9.82 4.53
CA MET A 16 -2.03 9.05 3.53
C MET A 16 -1.52 9.32 2.11
N LEU A 17 -1.13 10.55 1.82
CA LEU A 17 -0.49 10.90 0.54
C LEU A 17 0.89 10.26 0.39
N LEU A 18 1.68 10.17 1.47
CA LEU A 18 2.97 9.49 1.46
C LEU A 18 2.81 7.98 1.21
N GLN A 19 1.77 7.38 1.78
CA GLN A 19 1.41 5.98 1.55
C GLN A 19 0.99 5.74 0.09
N ALA A 20 0.16 6.62 -0.47
CA ALA A 20 -0.24 6.57 -1.88
C ALA A 20 0.96 6.75 -2.82
N PHE A 21 1.87 7.67 -2.49
CA PHE A 21 3.13 7.86 -3.22
C PHE A 21 3.97 6.57 -3.22
N GLY A 22 4.10 5.91 -2.06
CA GLY A 22 4.80 4.63 -1.94
C GLY A 22 4.23 3.56 -2.86
N LEU A 23 2.90 3.44 -2.96
CA LEU A 23 2.24 2.50 -3.87
C LEU A 23 2.52 2.83 -5.34
N ILE A 24 2.31 4.08 -5.75
CA ILE A 24 2.48 4.49 -7.15
C ILE A 24 3.95 4.38 -7.58
N ALA A 25 4.89 4.84 -6.76
CA ALA A 25 6.31 4.74 -7.05
C ALA A 25 6.79 3.28 -7.05
N GLY A 26 6.28 2.45 -6.13
CA GLY A 26 6.55 1.01 -6.11
C GLY A 26 6.03 0.27 -7.33
N ALA A 27 4.91 0.70 -7.90
CA ALA A 27 4.33 0.11 -9.10
C ALA A 27 5.25 0.21 -10.32
N ILE A 28 6.05 1.29 -10.43
CA ILE A 28 7.03 1.45 -11.52
C ILE A 28 8.01 0.27 -11.54
N PHE A 29 8.49 -0.14 -10.36
CA PHE A 29 9.41 -1.28 -10.25
C PHE A 29 8.75 -2.60 -10.60
N LEU A 30 7.44 -2.78 -10.31
CA LEU A 30 6.68 -3.95 -10.75
C LEU A 30 6.56 -4.02 -12.27
N PHE A 31 6.36 -2.89 -12.96
CA PHE A 31 6.36 -2.84 -14.42
C PHE A 31 7.74 -3.19 -14.99
N VAL A 32 8.82 -2.68 -14.42
CA VAL A 32 10.19 -3.00 -14.86
C VAL A 32 10.51 -4.48 -14.66
N MET A 33 10.05 -5.09 -13.54
CA MET A 33 10.22 -6.53 -13.27
C MET A 33 9.55 -7.39 -14.35
N GLY A 34 8.36 -7.02 -14.81
CA GLY A 34 7.64 -7.77 -15.84
C GLY A 34 8.24 -7.66 -17.23
N GLY A 35 8.97 -6.58 -17.51
CA GLY A 35 9.57 -6.32 -18.82
C GLY A 35 11.02 -6.76 -18.99
N SER A 36 11.69 -7.24 -17.94
CA SER A 36 13.13 -7.51 -17.99
C SER A 36 13.49 -8.95 -17.62
N TYR A 37 14.31 -9.58 -18.45
CA TYR A 37 14.89 -10.91 -18.20
C TYR A 37 16.29 -10.85 -17.56
N ASN A 38 16.82 -9.65 -17.30
CA ASN A 38 18.14 -9.48 -16.69
C ASN A 38 18.03 -9.60 -15.16
N LEU A 39 18.77 -10.53 -14.56
CA LEU A 39 18.75 -10.78 -13.11
C LEU A 39 19.13 -9.55 -12.28
N TRP A 40 20.08 -8.74 -12.74
CA TRP A 40 20.48 -7.53 -12.03
C TRP A 40 19.36 -6.48 -11.99
N ILE A 41 18.65 -6.29 -13.10
CA ILE A 41 17.48 -5.41 -13.15
C ILE A 41 16.38 -5.93 -12.25
N LEU A 42 16.17 -7.25 -12.20
CA LEU A 42 15.19 -7.88 -11.33
C LEU A 42 15.53 -7.61 -9.84
N TYR A 43 16.78 -7.81 -9.41
CA TYR A 43 17.18 -7.55 -8.03
C TYR A 43 17.04 -6.08 -7.64
N ILE A 44 17.46 -5.15 -8.49
CA ILE A 44 17.33 -3.71 -8.26
C ILE A 44 15.84 -3.33 -8.17
N SER A 45 15.01 -3.89 -9.02
CA SER A 45 13.56 -3.63 -9.01
C SER A 45 12.89 -4.19 -7.76
N PHE A 46 13.29 -5.38 -7.29
CA PHE A 46 12.81 -5.91 -6.01
C PHE A 46 13.20 -5.03 -4.83
N ALA A 47 14.45 -4.58 -4.78
CA ALA A 47 14.93 -3.69 -3.73
C ALA A 47 14.18 -2.35 -3.77
N GLY A 48 14.00 -1.77 -4.95
CA GLY A 48 13.25 -0.53 -5.15
C GLY A 48 11.78 -0.68 -4.74
N TRP A 49 11.11 -1.74 -5.17
CA TRP A 49 9.74 -2.03 -4.77
C TRP A 49 9.62 -2.20 -3.26
N GLY A 50 10.51 -2.97 -2.62
CA GLY A 50 10.52 -3.16 -1.17
C GLY A 50 10.73 -1.86 -0.40
N PHE A 51 11.62 -1.00 -0.89
CA PHE A 51 11.86 0.32 -0.31
C PHE A 51 10.59 1.19 -0.34
N PHE A 52 9.92 1.29 -1.47
CA PHE A 52 8.68 2.06 -1.58
C PHE A 52 7.50 1.45 -0.83
N ARG A 53 7.43 0.11 -0.76
CA ARG A 53 6.46 -0.59 0.07
C ARG A 53 6.59 -0.24 1.55
N ALA A 54 7.82 -0.01 2.03
CA ALA A 54 8.04 0.37 3.42
C ALA A 54 7.31 1.68 3.82
N PHE A 55 7.11 2.62 2.89
CA PHE A 55 6.29 3.81 3.13
C PHE A 55 4.83 3.46 3.37
N PHE A 56 4.31 2.47 2.67
CA PHE A 56 2.95 1.96 2.89
C PHE A 56 2.84 1.30 4.26
N ASP A 57 3.69 0.33 4.54
CA ASP A 57 3.65 -0.47 5.78
C ASP A 57 3.85 0.42 7.03
N ALA A 58 4.79 1.38 6.98
CA ALA A 58 5.10 2.27 8.10
C ALA A 58 3.94 3.20 8.49
N ASN A 59 3.07 3.55 7.56
CA ASN A 59 1.98 4.48 7.81
C ASN A 59 0.63 3.79 8.04
N THR A 60 0.50 2.50 7.71
CA THR A 60 -0.78 1.77 7.75
C THR A 60 -1.44 1.81 9.12
N TYR A 61 -0.71 1.44 10.19
CA TYR A 61 -1.26 1.46 11.54
C TYR A 61 -1.50 2.86 12.07
N THR A 62 -0.63 3.80 11.72
CA THR A 62 -0.77 5.19 12.16
C THR A 62 -2.04 5.81 11.58
N ILE A 63 -2.32 5.60 10.30
CA ILE A 63 -3.55 6.07 9.65
C ILE A 63 -4.78 5.43 10.26
N LEU A 64 -4.74 4.12 10.56
CA LEU A 64 -5.83 3.42 11.23
C LEU A 64 -6.13 4.05 12.60
N TYR A 65 -5.10 4.33 13.38
CA TYR A 65 -5.25 4.89 14.74
C TYR A 65 -5.66 6.36 14.72
N ASP A 66 -5.31 7.11 13.69
CA ASP A 66 -5.74 8.50 13.52
C ASP A 66 -7.27 8.65 13.35
N VAL A 67 -7.94 7.61 12.85
CA VAL A 67 -9.41 7.62 12.57
C VAL A 67 -10.21 6.69 13.47
N THR A 68 -9.57 6.07 14.45
CA THR A 68 -10.22 5.09 15.34
C THR A 68 -10.07 5.55 16.82
N PRO A 69 -11.14 5.47 17.65
CA PRO A 69 -11.04 5.73 19.07
C PRO A 69 -10.05 4.78 19.75
N ALA A 70 -9.27 5.27 20.74
CA ALA A 70 -8.21 4.49 21.39
C ALA A 70 -8.67 3.15 21.95
N ARG A 71 -9.91 3.07 22.46
CA ARG A 71 -10.51 1.83 22.98
C ARG A 71 -10.69 0.72 21.93
N LEU A 72 -10.71 1.07 20.65
CA LEU A 72 -10.95 0.14 19.54
C LEU A 72 -9.68 -0.17 18.72
N HIS A 73 -8.52 0.43 19.04
CA HIS A 73 -7.29 0.24 18.28
C HIS A 73 -6.92 -1.23 18.11
N ALA A 74 -6.96 -2.03 19.19
CA ALA A 74 -6.64 -3.45 19.14
C ALA A 74 -7.60 -4.24 18.24
N SER A 75 -8.91 -3.99 18.37
CA SER A 75 -9.92 -4.69 17.57
C SER A 75 -9.82 -4.33 16.10
N CYS A 76 -9.63 -3.06 15.76
CA CYS A 76 -9.50 -2.61 14.38
C CYS A 76 -8.20 -3.14 13.74
N SER A 77 -7.08 -3.14 14.48
CA SER A 77 -5.83 -3.72 14.01
C SER A 77 -5.95 -5.22 13.76
N SER A 78 -6.57 -5.96 14.69
CA SER A 78 -6.79 -7.40 14.53
C SER A 78 -7.67 -7.71 13.32
N ALA A 79 -8.77 -6.97 13.14
CA ALA A 79 -9.66 -7.13 11.99
C ALA A 79 -8.93 -6.86 10.67
N MET A 80 -8.13 -5.77 10.61
CA MET A 80 -7.33 -5.42 9.43
C MET A 80 -6.31 -6.50 9.10
N ILE A 81 -5.57 -6.99 10.10
CA ILE A 81 -4.57 -8.04 9.94
C ILE A 81 -5.23 -9.33 9.46
N THR A 82 -6.29 -9.78 10.15
CA THR A 82 -7.00 -11.02 9.82
C THR A 82 -7.53 -10.99 8.39
N THR A 83 -8.18 -9.88 8.00
CA THR A 83 -8.69 -9.71 6.63
C THR A 83 -7.56 -9.71 5.62
N GLY A 84 -6.46 -8.99 5.90
CA GLY A 84 -5.29 -8.93 5.04
C GLY A 84 -4.65 -10.30 4.82
N PHE A 85 -4.48 -11.10 5.88
CA PHE A 85 -3.95 -12.45 5.76
C PHE A 85 -4.91 -13.42 5.08
N ALA A 86 -6.23 -13.32 5.35
CA ALA A 86 -7.23 -14.16 4.69
C ALA A 86 -7.22 -13.94 3.16
N VAL A 87 -7.19 -12.67 2.72
CA VAL A 87 -7.07 -12.34 1.29
C VAL A 87 -5.70 -12.73 0.76
N GLY A 88 -4.63 -12.47 1.52
CA GLY A 88 -3.25 -12.82 1.16
C GLY A 88 -3.02 -14.31 0.96
N ALA A 89 -3.73 -15.16 1.70
CA ALA A 89 -3.64 -16.62 1.53
C ALA A 89 -4.14 -17.10 0.15
N LEU A 90 -4.95 -16.32 -0.53
CA LEU A 90 -5.41 -16.61 -1.89
C LEU A 90 -4.39 -16.20 -2.97
N ALA A 91 -3.40 -15.40 -2.63
CA ALA A 91 -2.45 -14.85 -3.58
C ALA A 91 -1.68 -15.93 -4.37
N PRO A 92 -1.18 -17.03 -3.80
CA PRO A 92 -0.50 -18.09 -4.56
C PRO A 92 -1.39 -18.74 -5.60
N VAL A 93 -2.67 -18.95 -5.27
CA VAL A 93 -3.66 -19.54 -6.19
C VAL A 93 -3.95 -18.59 -7.35
N ILE A 94 -4.17 -17.31 -7.05
CA ILE A 94 -4.43 -16.28 -8.06
C ILE A 94 -3.20 -16.11 -8.97
N LEU A 95 -1.99 -16.05 -8.40
CA LEU A 95 -0.76 -15.93 -9.18
C LEU A 95 -0.49 -17.16 -10.04
N GLY A 96 -0.83 -18.37 -9.55
CA GLY A 96 -0.76 -19.61 -10.32
C GLY A 96 -1.67 -19.57 -11.55
N ALA A 97 -2.94 -19.22 -11.35
CA ALA A 97 -3.91 -19.10 -12.44
C ALA A 97 -3.52 -17.99 -13.44
N MET A 98 -3.01 -16.85 -12.97
CA MET A 98 -2.49 -15.78 -13.82
C MET A 98 -1.29 -16.24 -14.64
N LYS A 99 -0.35 -16.98 -14.04
CA LYS A 99 0.80 -17.54 -14.75
C LYS A 99 0.35 -18.47 -15.89
N GLU A 100 -0.65 -19.32 -15.65
CA GLU A 100 -1.19 -20.21 -16.67
C GLU A 100 -1.85 -19.43 -17.82
N SER A 101 -2.62 -18.40 -17.51
CA SER A 101 -3.34 -17.60 -18.51
C SER A 101 -2.42 -16.66 -19.29
N LEU A 102 -1.39 -16.09 -18.66
CA LEU A 102 -0.46 -15.13 -19.27
C LEU A 102 0.82 -15.78 -19.83
N GLY A 103 0.98 -17.09 -19.64
CA GLY A 103 2.11 -17.87 -20.17
C GLY A 103 3.42 -17.70 -19.40
N SER A 104 3.55 -16.70 -18.50
CA SER A 104 4.74 -16.52 -17.68
C SER A 104 4.46 -15.81 -16.36
N LEU A 105 5.26 -16.12 -15.35
CA LEU A 105 5.19 -15.41 -14.06
C LEU A 105 5.60 -13.93 -14.20
N ALA A 106 6.54 -13.63 -15.11
CA ALA A 106 6.97 -12.26 -15.37
C ALA A 106 5.82 -11.37 -15.85
N ALA A 107 4.91 -11.91 -16.68
CA ALA A 107 3.75 -11.18 -17.17
C ALA A 107 2.70 -10.85 -16.08
N THR A 108 2.80 -11.44 -14.88
CA THR A 108 1.90 -11.11 -13.77
C THR A 108 2.31 -9.81 -13.05
N PHE A 109 3.59 -9.44 -13.05
CA PHE A 109 4.07 -8.24 -12.36
C PHE A 109 3.47 -6.93 -12.87
N PRO A 110 3.35 -6.69 -14.20
CA PRO A 110 2.66 -5.50 -14.70
C PRO A 110 1.20 -5.41 -14.27
N VAL A 111 0.50 -6.54 -14.17
CA VAL A 111 -0.90 -6.58 -13.69
C VAL A 111 -0.95 -6.15 -12.23
N LEU A 112 -0.06 -6.68 -11.39
CA LEU A 112 0.07 -6.26 -9.99
C LEU A 112 0.45 -4.77 -9.89
N GLY A 113 1.34 -4.28 -10.75
CA GLY A 113 1.69 -2.87 -10.84
C GLY A 113 0.46 -2.00 -11.15
N GLY A 114 -0.39 -2.42 -12.08
CA GLY A 114 -1.66 -1.76 -12.38
C GLY A 114 -2.60 -1.68 -11.17
N ILE A 115 -2.75 -2.78 -10.43
CA ILE A 115 -3.54 -2.82 -9.19
C ILE A 115 -2.97 -1.83 -8.15
N TRP A 116 -1.64 -1.77 -7.99
CA TRP A 116 -1.00 -0.85 -7.06
C TRP A 116 -1.24 0.61 -7.43
N VAL A 117 -1.20 0.96 -8.72
CA VAL A 117 -1.53 2.32 -9.20
C VAL A 117 -2.99 2.66 -8.86
N VAL A 118 -3.93 1.75 -9.14
CA VAL A 118 -5.35 1.96 -8.83
C VAL A 118 -5.56 2.16 -7.33
N CYS A 119 -4.95 1.32 -6.49
CA CYS A 119 -5.00 1.49 -5.03
C CYS A 119 -4.41 2.82 -4.58
N GLY A 120 -3.27 3.25 -5.15
CA GLY A 120 -2.67 4.54 -4.86
C GLY A 120 -3.57 5.72 -5.22
N ILE A 121 -4.23 5.67 -6.37
CA ILE A 121 -5.21 6.69 -6.80
C ILE A 121 -6.41 6.72 -5.85
N LEU A 122 -6.97 5.56 -5.50
CA LEU A 122 -8.08 5.47 -4.54
C LEU A 122 -7.70 6.05 -3.19
N MET A 123 -6.47 5.81 -2.70
CA MET A 123 -5.99 6.41 -1.46
C MET A 123 -5.89 7.93 -1.53
N ILE A 124 -5.47 8.48 -2.67
CA ILE A 124 -5.47 9.94 -2.89
C ILE A 124 -6.90 10.47 -2.78
N ILE A 125 -7.86 9.86 -3.47
CA ILE A 125 -9.27 10.26 -3.44
C ILE A 125 -9.81 10.23 -2.01
N VAL A 126 -9.61 9.13 -1.28
CA VAL A 126 -10.08 8.97 0.11
C VAL A 126 -9.41 9.98 1.05
N SER A 127 -8.15 10.32 0.83
CA SER A 127 -7.43 11.35 1.58
C SER A 127 -8.13 12.72 1.53
N TYR A 128 -8.70 13.06 0.37
CA TYR A 128 -9.38 14.35 0.19
C TYR A 128 -10.88 14.33 0.57
N THR A 129 -11.52 13.17 0.53
CA THR A 129 -12.98 13.06 0.77
C THR A 129 -13.33 12.67 2.20
N SER A 130 -12.87 11.51 2.66
CA SER A 130 -13.36 10.88 3.90
C SER A 130 -12.41 11.01 5.07
N TYR A 131 -11.10 10.82 4.85
CA TYR A 131 -10.11 10.78 5.92
C TYR A 131 -10.13 12.03 6.81
N GLN A 132 -10.25 13.21 6.22
CA GLN A 132 -10.24 14.46 6.96
C GLN A 132 -11.51 14.68 7.79
N LYS A 133 -12.65 14.17 7.33
CA LYS A 133 -13.91 14.23 8.09
C LYS A 133 -13.82 13.35 9.33
N ASP A 134 -13.32 12.13 9.18
CA ASP A 134 -13.24 11.16 10.28
C ASP A 134 -12.17 11.55 11.30
N TYR A 135 -11.01 12.02 10.86
CA TYR A 135 -9.98 12.58 11.74
C TYR A 135 -10.53 13.73 12.62
N ASN A 136 -11.27 14.66 12.01
CA ASN A 136 -11.83 15.79 12.75
C ASN A 136 -12.93 15.38 13.74
N LYS A 137 -13.69 14.31 13.46
CA LYS A 137 -14.69 13.76 14.39
C LYS A 137 -14.04 13.16 15.64
N ILE A 138 -12.99 12.36 15.46
CA ILE A 138 -12.28 11.71 16.58
C ILE A 138 -11.60 12.73 17.48
N LYS A 139 -11.04 13.79 16.92
CA LYS A 139 -10.34 14.83 17.70
C LYS A 139 -11.29 15.74 18.47
N LYS A 140 -12.58 15.76 18.14
CA LYS A 140 -13.62 16.55 18.84
C LYS A 140 -14.37 15.73 19.89
N ALA A 141 -14.24 14.41 19.90
CA ALA A 141 -14.84 13.49 20.86
C ALA A 141 -13.90 13.18 22.02
#